data_b17e21c949b6539debe7459fbd5424fe
#
_entry.id   b17e21c949b6539debe7459fbd5424fe
#
_cell.length_a   1.000
_cell.length_b   1.000
_cell.length_c   1.000
_cell.angle_alpha   90.00
_cell.angle_beta   90.00
_cell.angle_gamma   90.00
#
_symmetry.space_group_name_H-M   'P 1'
#
loop_
_entity.id
_entity.type
_entity.pdbx_description
1 polymer ?
#
loop_
_entity_poly.entity_id
_entity_poly.type
_entity_poly.pdbx_seq_one_letter_code
_entity_poly.pdbx_strand_id
1 'polypeptide(L)'
;ELGAVSPDYPYLAIGDEGAKRWADAMHYTRAGEMIHAGVKRLQMLKGEAKRKSLAWLLGYTAHVTTDVTVHPVVEIKVGPYLGHEKQHRICEMHQDAHIFQRLNLGEIGISEHLDSGIATCRDSTDPDLLDRDIVSLWTGMLLDVHPVEFGTNPPDVDKWHWGFKFGIGKIAEE
;
A
#
# COMPACT_ATOMS: atom_id res chain seq x y z
N GLU A 1 0.47 -8.10 5.40
CA GLU A 1 -0.59 -7.81 4.42
C GLU A 1 -0.83 -6.30 4.29
N LEU A 2 -1.27 -5.59 5.35
CA LEU A 2 -1.56 -4.15 5.29
C LEU A 2 -0.44 -3.33 4.62
N GLY A 3 0.81 -3.53 5.01
CA GLY A 3 1.94 -2.80 4.42
C GLY A 3 2.07 -3.04 2.91
N ALA A 4 1.77 -4.26 2.45
CA ALA A 4 1.88 -4.63 1.04
C ALA A 4 0.81 -4.00 0.14
N VAL A 5 -0.29 -3.50 0.70
CA VAL A 5 -1.34 -2.79 -0.05
C VAL A 5 -1.36 -1.28 0.25
N SER A 6 -0.58 -0.84 1.23
CA SER A 6 -0.60 0.56 1.69
C SER A 6 -0.23 1.59 0.62
N PRO A 7 0.73 1.37 -0.30
CA PRO A 7 1.01 2.34 -1.36
C PRO A 7 -0.18 2.63 -2.26
N ASP A 8 -1.09 1.66 -2.45
CA ASP A 8 -2.29 1.79 -3.28
C ASP A 8 -3.46 2.47 -2.57
N TYR A 9 -3.45 2.55 -1.25
CA TYR A 9 -4.55 3.12 -0.47
C TYR A 9 -5.04 4.46 -1.00
N PRO A 10 -4.16 5.43 -1.29
CA PRO A 10 -4.61 6.75 -1.72
C PRO A 10 -5.31 6.74 -3.09
N TYR A 11 -5.04 5.74 -3.97
CA TYR A 11 -5.75 5.62 -5.24
C TYR A 11 -7.24 5.31 -5.04
N LEU A 12 -7.62 4.69 -3.92
CA LEU A 12 -9.00 4.37 -3.60
C LEU A 12 -9.76 5.50 -2.89
N ALA A 13 -9.09 6.62 -2.59
CA ALA A 13 -9.75 7.85 -2.18
C ALA A 13 -10.32 8.57 -3.41
N ILE A 14 -11.36 7.99 -4.03
CA ILE A 14 -11.92 8.41 -5.31
C ILE A 14 -12.29 9.90 -5.30
N GLY A 15 -11.80 10.62 -6.31
CA GLY A 15 -12.03 12.07 -6.46
C GLY A 15 -11.10 12.95 -5.60
N ASP A 16 -10.15 12.36 -4.91
CA ASP A 16 -9.15 13.08 -4.12
C ASP A 16 -7.80 13.16 -4.86
N GLU A 17 -7.60 14.22 -5.63
CA GLU A 17 -6.35 14.45 -6.37
C GLU A 17 -5.13 14.62 -5.45
N GLY A 18 -5.34 15.06 -4.20
CA GLY A 18 -4.30 15.13 -3.20
C GLY A 18 -3.82 13.75 -2.78
N ALA A 19 -4.75 12.83 -2.55
CA ALA A 19 -4.46 11.43 -2.25
C ALA A 19 -3.74 10.76 -3.42
N LYS A 20 -4.21 10.96 -4.66
CA LYS A 20 -3.56 10.41 -5.85
C LYS A 20 -2.10 10.82 -5.96
N ARG A 21 -1.76 12.11 -5.70
CA ARG A 21 -0.36 12.56 -5.70
C ARG A 21 0.50 11.81 -4.67
N TRP A 22 -0.08 11.44 -3.53
CA TRP A 22 0.63 10.61 -2.54
C TRP A 22 0.86 9.19 -3.02
N ALA A 23 -0.13 8.57 -3.67
CA ALA A 23 0.08 7.27 -4.29
C ALA A 23 1.20 7.32 -5.34
N ASP A 24 1.13 8.29 -6.27
CA ASP A 24 2.17 8.48 -7.30
C ASP A 24 3.56 8.73 -6.67
N ALA A 25 3.65 9.48 -5.57
CA ALA A 25 4.90 9.72 -4.85
C ALA A 25 5.48 8.42 -4.27
N MET A 26 4.65 7.56 -3.70
CA MET A 26 5.09 6.29 -3.11
C MET A 26 5.55 5.26 -4.15
N HIS A 27 4.99 5.30 -5.38
CA HIS A 27 5.36 4.37 -6.45
C HIS A 27 6.53 4.89 -7.31
N TYR A 28 6.53 6.17 -7.65
CA TYR A 28 7.40 6.68 -8.72
C TYR A 28 8.47 7.67 -8.27
N THR A 29 8.40 8.18 -7.03
CA THR A 29 9.28 9.27 -6.61
C THR A 29 10.00 8.94 -5.31
N ARG A 30 11.31 8.72 -5.39
CA ARG A 30 12.15 8.46 -4.21
C ARG A 30 11.69 7.27 -3.36
N ALA A 31 11.09 6.26 -3.99
CA ALA A 31 10.52 5.10 -3.29
C ALA A 31 11.54 4.35 -2.40
N GLY A 32 12.79 4.23 -2.83
CA GLY A 32 13.88 3.68 -2.01
C GLY A 32 14.21 4.52 -0.78
N GLU A 33 14.11 5.86 -0.88
CA GLU A 33 14.34 6.75 0.26
C GLU A 33 13.22 6.64 1.30
N MET A 34 11.99 6.35 0.87
CA MET A 34 10.88 6.04 1.77
C MET A 34 11.21 4.84 2.66
N ILE A 35 11.74 3.75 2.08
CA ILE A 35 12.16 2.57 2.83
C ILE A 35 13.27 2.93 3.83
N HIS A 36 14.28 3.69 3.40
CA HIS A 36 15.37 4.14 4.28
C HIS A 36 14.86 5.01 5.44
N ALA A 37 13.90 5.92 5.19
CA ALA A 37 13.27 6.71 6.24
C ALA A 37 12.54 5.83 7.25
N GLY A 38 11.81 4.83 6.77
CA GLY A 38 11.15 3.83 7.61
C GLY A 38 12.13 3.08 8.51
N VAL A 39 13.24 2.60 7.96
CA VAL A 39 14.29 1.90 8.72
C VAL A 39 14.88 2.80 9.82
N LYS A 40 15.18 4.06 9.51
CA LYS A 40 15.69 5.01 10.50
C LYS A 40 14.70 5.23 11.65
N ARG A 41 13.41 5.39 11.34
CA ARG A 41 12.35 5.56 12.35
C ARG A 41 12.18 4.32 13.21
N LEU A 42 12.24 3.12 12.63
CA LEU A 42 12.19 1.85 13.36
C LEU A 42 13.32 1.68 14.39
N GLN A 43 14.48 2.25 14.15
CA GLN A 43 15.59 2.19 15.11
C GLN A 43 15.27 2.91 16.43
N MET A 44 14.38 3.90 16.39
CA MET A 44 13.95 4.67 17.57
C MET A 44 12.81 3.99 18.34
N LEU A 45 12.12 3.05 17.74
CA LEU A 45 10.99 2.35 18.34
C LEU A 45 11.44 1.15 19.18
N LYS A 46 10.60 0.77 20.16
CA LYS A 46 10.81 -0.38 21.04
C LYS A 46 9.50 -1.17 21.22
N GLY A 47 9.62 -2.39 21.72
CA GLY A 47 8.48 -3.21 22.12
C GLY A 47 7.50 -3.47 20.96
N GLU A 48 6.22 -3.41 21.28
CA GLU A 48 5.12 -3.71 20.35
C GLU A 48 5.04 -2.72 19.19
N ALA A 49 5.22 -1.43 19.44
CA ALA A 49 5.26 -0.40 18.40
C ALA A 49 6.32 -0.73 17.33
N LYS A 50 7.51 -1.16 17.74
CA LYS A 50 8.56 -1.59 16.80
C LYS A 50 8.17 -2.82 16.01
N ARG A 51 7.55 -3.81 16.66
CA ARG A 51 7.15 -5.08 16.02
C ARG A 51 6.10 -4.83 14.95
N LYS A 52 5.03 -4.07 15.25
CA LYS A 52 3.97 -3.72 14.31
C LYS A 52 4.51 -2.90 13.13
N SER A 53 5.26 -1.85 13.44
CA SER A 53 5.87 -0.98 12.44
C SER A 53 6.84 -1.71 11.52
N LEU A 54 7.62 -2.66 12.05
CA LEU A 54 8.52 -3.51 11.25
C LEU A 54 7.71 -4.41 10.31
N ALA A 55 6.67 -5.07 10.80
CA ALA A 55 5.83 -5.94 9.98
C ALA A 55 5.17 -5.15 8.84
N TRP A 56 4.68 -3.94 9.14
CA TRP A 56 4.12 -3.04 8.13
C TRP A 56 5.17 -2.62 7.10
N LEU A 57 6.37 -2.18 7.55
CA LEU A 57 7.44 -1.73 6.66
C LEU A 57 7.96 -2.85 5.75
N LEU A 58 7.99 -4.10 6.24
CA LEU A 58 8.34 -5.25 5.40
C LEU A 58 7.33 -5.45 4.26
N GLY A 59 6.03 -5.33 4.55
CA GLY A 59 5.00 -5.38 3.52
C GLY A 59 5.13 -4.23 2.51
N TYR A 60 5.30 -3.00 2.99
CA TYR A 60 5.54 -1.82 2.16
C TYR A 60 6.75 -2.01 1.24
N THR A 61 7.86 -2.51 1.78
CA THR A 61 9.07 -2.79 1.02
C THR A 61 8.84 -3.87 -0.03
N ALA A 62 8.09 -4.92 0.30
CA ALA A 62 7.75 -5.98 -0.64
C ALA A 62 6.96 -5.42 -1.83
N HIS A 63 5.94 -4.58 -1.60
CA HIS A 63 5.18 -3.91 -2.65
C HIS A 63 6.10 -3.11 -3.59
N VAL A 64 6.82 -2.15 -3.04
CA VAL A 64 7.72 -1.27 -3.82
C VAL A 64 8.77 -2.07 -4.61
N THR A 65 9.34 -3.12 -4.00
CA THR A 65 10.34 -3.95 -4.67
C THR A 65 9.72 -4.77 -5.81
N THR A 66 8.50 -5.28 -5.61
CA THR A 66 7.75 -6.00 -6.64
C THR A 66 7.48 -5.08 -7.83
N ASP A 67 6.97 -3.89 -7.59
CA ASP A 67 6.66 -2.91 -8.65
C ASP A 67 7.88 -2.58 -9.49
N VAL A 68 8.97 -2.18 -8.85
CA VAL A 68 10.23 -1.86 -9.55
C VAL A 68 10.77 -3.03 -10.37
N THR A 69 10.46 -4.27 -9.96
CA THR A 69 10.95 -5.48 -10.63
C THR A 69 10.01 -5.95 -11.73
N VAL A 70 8.70 -5.90 -11.48
CA VAL A 70 7.67 -6.52 -12.35
C VAL A 70 7.19 -5.57 -13.44
N HIS A 71 6.95 -4.29 -13.14
CA HIS A 71 6.45 -3.34 -14.13
C HIS A 71 7.29 -3.27 -15.41
N PRO A 72 8.63 -3.23 -15.37
CA PRO A 72 9.43 -3.27 -16.61
C PRO A 72 9.19 -4.52 -17.45
N VAL A 73 8.92 -5.66 -16.82
CA VAL A 73 8.61 -6.92 -17.53
C VAL A 73 7.23 -6.86 -18.15
N VAL A 74 6.25 -6.31 -17.44
CA VAL A 74 4.90 -6.09 -17.98
C VAL A 74 4.94 -5.15 -19.18
N GLU A 75 5.66 -4.02 -19.07
CA GLU A 75 5.81 -3.06 -20.17
C GLU A 75 6.48 -3.65 -21.42
N ILE A 76 7.43 -4.56 -21.28
CA ILE A 76 8.01 -5.30 -22.41
C ILE A 76 6.93 -6.13 -23.13
N LYS A 77 5.94 -6.64 -22.40
CA LYS A 77 4.87 -7.48 -22.96
C LYS A 77 3.74 -6.70 -23.60
N VAL A 78 3.30 -5.63 -22.95
CA VAL A 78 2.06 -4.94 -23.31
C VAL A 78 2.27 -3.52 -23.83
N GLY A 79 3.49 -2.99 -23.76
CA GLY A 79 3.85 -1.62 -24.11
C GLY A 79 3.98 -0.71 -22.89
N PRO A 80 4.46 0.54 -23.10
CA PRO A 80 4.57 1.53 -22.02
C PRO A 80 3.25 1.72 -21.27
N TYR A 81 3.31 1.96 -19.96
CA TYR A 81 2.10 2.10 -19.12
C TYR A 81 1.12 3.12 -19.71
N LEU A 82 1.61 4.30 -20.09
CA LEU A 82 0.79 5.35 -20.70
C LEU A 82 0.20 4.87 -22.04
N GLY A 83 -1.12 4.77 -22.10
CA GLY A 83 -1.89 4.30 -23.24
C GLY A 83 -2.11 2.78 -23.29
N HIS A 84 -1.58 2.02 -22.33
CA HIS A 84 -1.77 0.56 -22.22
C HIS A 84 -2.23 0.14 -20.81
N GLU A 85 -2.80 1.05 -20.04
CA GLU A 85 -3.16 0.85 -18.64
C GLU A 85 -4.05 -0.39 -18.45
N LYS A 86 -5.02 -0.58 -19.36
CA LYS A 86 -5.91 -1.75 -19.31
C LYS A 86 -5.17 -3.07 -19.57
N GLN A 87 -4.27 -3.10 -20.56
CA GLN A 87 -3.47 -4.27 -20.90
C GLN A 87 -2.48 -4.59 -19.77
N HIS A 88 -1.89 -3.55 -19.18
CA HIS A 88 -1.02 -3.65 -18.03
C HIS A 88 -1.75 -4.33 -16.86
N ARG A 89 -2.89 -3.80 -16.48
CA ARG A 89 -3.74 -4.37 -15.42
C ARG A 89 -4.14 -5.82 -15.69
N ILE A 90 -4.56 -6.15 -16.92
CA ILE A 90 -4.91 -7.53 -17.29
C ILE A 90 -3.69 -8.46 -17.17
N CYS A 91 -2.50 -8.00 -17.58
CA CYS A 91 -1.27 -8.79 -17.48
C CYS A 91 -0.94 -9.11 -16.02
N GLU A 92 -1.02 -8.12 -15.14
CA GLU A 92 -0.80 -8.30 -13.68
C GLU A 92 -1.81 -9.26 -13.06
N MET A 93 -3.09 -9.11 -13.36
CA MET A 93 -4.13 -10.02 -12.86
C MET A 93 -3.88 -11.48 -13.29
N HIS A 94 -3.40 -11.71 -14.50
CA HIS A 94 -3.01 -13.05 -14.95
C HIS A 94 -1.80 -13.60 -14.19
N GLN A 95 -0.82 -12.74 -13.88
CA GLN A 95 0.34 -13.14 -13.07
C GLN A 95 -0.07 -13.49 -11.65
N ASP A 96 -0.91 -12.67 -11.03
CA ASP A 96 -1.43 -12.89 -9.68
C ASP A 96 -2.18 -14.22 -9.60
N ALA A 97 -3.11 -14.46 -10.54
CA ALA A 97 -3.86 -15.71 -10.61
C ALA A 97 -2.93 -16.92 -10.78
N HIS A 98 -1.91 -16.83 -11.63
CA HIS A 98 -0.93 -17.90 -11.84
C HIS A 98 -0.10 -18.17 -10.58
N ILE A 99 0.39 -17.12 -9.91
CA ILE A 99 1.19 -17.24 -8.69
C ILE A 99 0.34 -17.82 -7.56
N PHE A 100 -0.89 -17.34 -7.41
CA PHE A 100 -1.83 -17.82 -6.40
C PHE A 100 -2.07 -19.33 -6.53
N GLN A 101 -2.35 -19.80 -7.76
CA GLN A 101 -2.53 -21.23 -8.04
C GLN A 101 -1.24 -22.03 -7.78
N ARG A 102 -0.09 -21.51 -8.23
CA ARG A 102 1.21 -22.18 -8.09
C ARG A 102 1.63 -22.35 -6.63
N LEU A 103 1.31 -21.37 -5.80
CA LEU A 103 1.59 -21.42 -4.36
C LEU A 103 0.52 -22.18 -3.56
N ASN A 104 -0.55 -22.64 -4.23
CA ASN A 104 -1.67 -23.35 -3.60
C ASN A 104 -2.28 -22.57 -2.42
N LEU A 105 -2.56 -21.28 -2.63
CA LEU A 105 -3.06 -20.37 -1.61
C LEU A 105 -4.58 -20.47 -1.38
N GLY A 106 -5.26 -21.41 -2.05
CA GLY A 106 -6.70 -21.62 -1.95
C GLY A 106 -7.45 -21.19 -3.21
N GLU A 107 -8.72 -20.81 -3.07
CA GLU A 107 -9.55 -20.34 -4.18
C GLU A 107 -9.30 -18.87 -4.51
N ILE A 108 -9.20 -18.56 -5.80
CA ILE A 108 -9.04 -17.18 -6.28
C ILE A 108 -10.38 -16.45 -6.09
N GLY A 109 -10.33 -15.26 -5.57
CA GLY A 109 -11.50 -14.40 -5.40
C GLY A 109 -12.01 -14.29 -3.96
N ILE A 110 -11.39 -14.97 -3.00
CA ILE A 110 -11.73 -14.82 -1.58
C ILE A 110 -10.93 -13.66 -1.01
N SER A 111 -11.57 -12.51 -0.85
CA SER A 111 -10.99 -11.32 -0.20
C SER A 111 -10.95 -11.41 1.34
N GLU A 112 -11.53 -12.45 1.92
CA GLU A 112 -11.66 -12.65 3.37
C GLU A 112 -10.31 -12.61 4.11
N HIS A 113 -9.27 -13.16 3.51
CA HIS A 113 -7.92 -13.12 4.10
C HIS A 113 -7.39 -11.70 4.21
N LEU A 114 -7.62 -10.89 3.19
CA LEU A 114 -7.17 -9.51 3.15
C LEU A 114 -7.95 -8.67 4.16
N ASP A 115 -9.27 -8.83 4.19
CA ASP A 115 -10.13 -8.10 5.12
C ASP A 115 -9.82 -8.45 6.58
N SER A 116 -9.70 -9.73 6.91
CA SER A 116 -9.36 -10.17 8.27
C SER A 116 -7.98 -9.70 8.73
N GLY A 117 -6.97 -9.74 7.85
CA GLY A 117 -5.63 -9.25 8.15
C GLY A 117 -5.59 -7.74 8.38
N ILE A 118 -6.31 -6.98 7.57
CA ILE A 118 -6.42 -5.53 7.68
C ILE A 118 -7.21 -5.11 8.92
N ALA A 119 -8.30 -5.82 9.23
CA ALA A 119 -9.11 -5.57 10.43
C ALA A 119 -8.32 -5.69 11.74
N THR A 120 -7.25 -6.48 11.77
CA THR A 120 -6.36 -6.56 12.95
C THR A 120 -5.46 -5.34 13.13
N CYS A 121 -5.31 -4.51 12.11
CA CYS A 121 -4.43 -3.33 12.13
C CYS A 121 -5.16 -2.04 12.54
N ARG A 122 -6.35 -2.14 13.10
CA ARG A 122 -7.14 -1.02 13.60
C ARG A 122 -6.58 -0.43 14.91
N ASP A 123 -6.92 0.81 15.17
CA ASP A 123 -6.65 1.43 16.46
C ASP A 123 -7.40 0.71 17.61
N SER A 124 -6.78 0.68 18.77
CA SER A 124 -7.33 -0.02 19.94
C SER A 124 -8.56 0.67 20.57
N THR A 125 -8.74 1.95 20.30
CA THR A 125 -9.81 2.78 20.88
C THR A 125 -10.90 3.13 19.86
N ASP A 126 -10.55 3.14 18.56
CA ASP A 126 -11.48 3.43 17.48
C ASP A 126 -11.26 2.47 16.32
N PRO A 127 -12.17 1.51 16.07
CA PRO A 127 -12.01 0.49 15.02
C PRO A 127 -12.08 1.05 13.59
N ASP A 128 -12.50 2.29 13.41
CA ASP A 128 -12.55 2.94 12.09
C ASP A 128 -11.23 3.60 11.72
N LEU A 129 -10.32 3.74 12.69
CA LEU A 129 -9.00 4.31 12.50
C LEU A 129 -7.92 3.22 12.38
N LEU A 130 -6.85 3.55 11.67
CA LEU A 130 -5.67 2.71 11.59
C LEU A 130 -4.83 2.81 12.88
N ASP A 131 -4.10 1.74 13.21
CA ASP A 131 -3.18 1.69 14.35
C ASP A 131 -2.23 2.90 14.37
N ARG A 132 -2.17 3.61 15.50
CA ARG A 132 -1.44 4.88 15.61
C ARG A 132 0.07 4.74 15.46
N ASP A 133 0.66 3.60 15.77
CA ASP A 133 2.08 3.35 15.54
C ASP A 133 2.36 3.26 14.03
N ILE A 134 1.48 2.61 13.29
CA ILE A 134 1.57 2.51 11.81
C ILE A 134 1.37 3.88 11.16
N VAL A 135 0.33 4.63 11.57
CA VAL A 135 0.09 5.99 11.07
C VAL A 135 1.29 6.88 11.31
N SER A 136 1.87 6.84 12.52
CA SER A 136 3.04 7.64 12.89
C SER A 136 4.27 7.29 12.05
N LEU A 137 4.52 6.00 11.80
CA LEU A 137 5.61 5.57 10.93
C LEU A 137 5.39 6.06 9.51
N TRP A 138 4.23 5.78 8.94
CA TRP A 138 3.92 6.08 7.53
C TRP A 138 3.95 7.58 7.25
N THR A 139 3.21 8.38 8.03
CA THR A 139 3.22 9.84 7.89
C THR A 139 4.61 10.43 8.11
N GLY A 140 5.37 9.87 9.04
CA GLY A 140 6.73 10.28 9.28
C GLY A 140 7.66 9.99 8.08
N MET A 141 7.53 8.85 7.42
CA MET A 141 8.28 8.54 6.19
C MET A 141 7.94 9.53 5.09
N LEU A 142 6.64 9.83 4.89
CA LEU A 142 6.19 10.82 3.91
C LEU A 142 6.76 12.22 4.20
N LEU A 143 6.77 12.64 5.44
CA LEU A 143 7.35 13.92 5.86
C LEU A 143 8.86 13.98 5.59
N ASP A 144 9.60 12.93 5.94
CA ASP A 144 11.06 12.91 5.79
C ASP A 144 11.49 12.96 4.32
N VAL A 145 10.73 12.34 3.43
CA VAL A 145 11.10 12.21 2.02
C VAL A 145 10.46 13.29 1.15
N HIS A 146 9.24 13.70 1.46
CA HIS A 146 8.44 14.64 0.67
C HIS A 146 7.96 15.85 1.48
N PRO A 147 8.85 16.60 2.18
CA PRO A 147 8.44 17.65 3.11
C PRO A 147 7.64 18.79 2.45
N VAL A 148 7.91 19.10 1.19
CA VAL A 148 7.20 20.16 0.45
C VAL A 148 5.76 19.74 0.16
N GLU A 149 5.56 18.55 -0.38
CA GLU A 149 4.20 18.00 -0.61
C GLU A 149 3.45 17.85 0.72
N PHE A 150 4.13 17.36 1.77
CA PHE A 150 3.54 17.23 3.10
C PHE A 150 3.03 18.56 3.66
N GLY A 151 3.75 19.66 3.43
CA GLY A 151 3.35 21.01 3.89
C GLY A 151 2.17 21.59 3.13
N THR A 152 2.00 21.23 1.86
CA THR A 152 0.95 21.79 0.98
C THR A 152 -0.26 20.87 0.82
N ASN A 153 -0.07 19.57 1.04
CA ASN A 153 -1.06 18.52 0.88
C ASN A 153 -0.85 17.47 1.99
N PRO A 154 -1.22 17.77 3.25
CA PRO A 154 -1.03 16.84 4.35
C PRO A 154 -1.68 15.47 4.08
N PRO A 155 -0.98 14.34 4.31
CA PRO A 155 -1.54 13.02 4.07
C PRO A 155 -2.61 12.67 5.11
N ASP A 156 -3.75 12.16 4.65
CA ASP A 156 -4.83 11.66 5.52
C ASP A 156 -4.92 10.13 5.42
N VAL A 157 -4.03 9.47 6.16
CA VAL A 157 -3.89 8.01 6.12
C VAL A 157 -5.16 7.30 6.61
N ASP A 158 -5.88 7.88 7.55
CA ASP A 158 -7.13 7.30 8.06
C ASP A 158 -8.23 7.34 6.99
N LYS A 159 -8.33 8.45 6.25
CA LYS A 159 -9.24 8.57 5.11
C LYS A 159 -8.91 7.55 4.02
N TRP A 160 -7.63 7.34 3.73
CA TRP A 160 -7.20 6.33 2.76
C TRP A 160 -7.53 4.92 3.23
N HIS A 161 -7.31 4.64 4.51
CA HIS A 161 -7.67 3.35 5.13
C HIS A 161 -9.17 3.08 5.05
N TRP A 162 -10.00 4.08 5.35
CA TRP A 162 -11.44 3.98 5.20
C TRP A 162 -11.85 3.71 3.74
N GLY A 163 -11.28 4.44 2.79
CA GLY A 163 -11.54 4.26 1.35
C GLY A 163 -11.19 2.85 0.87
N PHE A 164 -10.07 2.30 1.32
CA PHE A 164 -9.65 0.95 1.00
C PHE A 164 -10.60 -0.11 1.59
N LYS A 165 -10.97 0.00 2.87
CA LYS A 165 -11.97 -0.89 3.51
C LYS A 165 -13.31 -0.86 2.79
N PHE A 166 -13.78 0.34 2.44
CA PHE A 166 -15.02 0.49 1.68
C PHE A 166 -14.94 -0.17 0.30
N GLY A 167 -13.84 0.01 -0.42
CA GLY A 167 -13.61 -0.59 -1.73
C GLY A 167 -13.58 -2.12 -1.68
N ILE A 168 -12.84 -2.70 -0.72
CA ILE A 168 -12.80 -4.16 -0.56
C ILE A 168 -14.16 -4.72 -0.14
N GLY A 169 -14.88 -4.05 0.77
CA GLY A 169 -16.21 -4.47 1.18
C GLY A 169 -17.18 -4.56 0.01
N LYS A 170 -17.11 -3.61 -0.92
CA LYS A 170 -17.93 -3.62 -2.14
C LYS A 170 -17.59 -4.77 -3.09
N ILE A 171 -16.31 -5.09 -3.25
CA ILE A 171 -15.88 -6.23 -4.09
C ILE A 171 -16.31 -7.56 -3.49
N ALA A 172 -16.34 -7.67 -2.16
CA ALA A 172 -16.77 -8.89 -1.47
C ALA A 172 -18.29 -9.13 -1.50
N GLU A 173 -19.11 -8.10 -1.80
CA GLU A 173 -20.56 -8.20 -1.93
C GLU A 173 -21.04 -8.64 -3.34
N GLU A 174 -20.17 -8.61 -4.35
CA GLU A 174 -20.44 -9.04 -5.75
C GLU A 174 -19.99 -10.48 -6.00
#